data_8ba96e1547055baa88f09d7b8003006d
#
_entry.id   8ba96e1547055baa88f09d7b8003006d
#
_cell.length_a   1.000
_cell.length_b   1.000
_cell.length_c   1.000
_cell.angle_alpha   90.00
_cell.angle_beta   90.00
_cell.angle_gamma   90.00
#
_symmetry.space_group_name_H-M   'P 1'
#
loop_
_entity.id
_entity.type
_entity.pdbx_description
1 polymer ?
#
loop_
_entity_poly.entity_id
_entity_poly.type
_entity_poly.pdbx_seq_one_letter_code
_entity_poly.pdbx_strand_id
1 'polypeptide(L)'
;MSTPQALEGIRILDFSHVYQGPVGTQILADYGADVIKVERPGSGDWSRSWGPFSKGVSMPFANLNRNKRSITVDMKQEKGKAIILNLVEKTDILVHNFRQGVMEKLGFGYEDLQAVNPALIFATSSGWGDTGPYAERGRGGHDMMARAEAGWFTFYDQEKPPIPGGISIDYAAGLNLMVGILTALAHRLRTGEGQYVSTDLLSVAFHAHAWDAAAQLNREKIDRPAAVGGTEAAINKAFKTQDGFIEISTVFSDNALRDISTAMDLGDL
;
A
#
# COMPACT_ATOMS: atom_id res chain seq x y z
N MET A 1 -29.86 19.81 3.25
CA MET A 1 -28.80 19.65 2.24
C MET A 1 -27.77 18.73 2.85
N SER A 2 -27.36 17.67 2.18
CA SER A 2 -26.25 16.81 2.65
C SER A 2 -24.95 17.64 2.64
N THR A 3 -24.11 17.47 3.64
CA THR A 3 -22.79 18.08 3.65
C THR A 3 -21.97 17.54 2.47
N PRO A 4 -21.33 18.38 1.64
CA PRO A 4 -20.47 17.92 0.55
C PRO A 4 -19.39 16.99 1.06
N GLN A 5 -19.08 15.94 0.31
CA GLN A 5 -17.98 15.04 0.65
C GLN A 5 -16.63 15.69 0.31
N ALA A 6 -15.58 15.31 1.04
CA ALA A 6 -14.27 15.98 0.95
C ALA A 6 -13.66 15.96 -0.47
N LEU A 7 -13.91 14.92 -1.24
CA LEU A 7 -13.42 14.74 -2.62
C LEU A 7 -14.54 14.80 -3.67
N GLU A 8 -15.68 15.38 -3.33
CA GLU A 8 -16.76 15.59 -4.30
C GLU A 8 -16.26 16.43 -5.48
N GLY A 9 -16.55 15.97 -6.70
CA GLY A 9 -16.09 16.61 -7.95
C GLY A 9 -14.72 16.14 -8.44
N ILE A 10 -13.95 15.39 -7.64
CA ILE A 10 -12.67 14.79 -8.08
C ILE A 10 -12.93 13.49 -8.83
N ARG A 11 -12.46 13.39 -10.06
CA ARG A 11 -12.58 12.19 -10.89
C ARG A 11 -11.27 11.43 -10.98
N ILE A 12 -11.33 10.11 -10.76
CA ILE A 12 -10.19 9.20 -10.77
C ILE A 12 -10.40 8.10 -11.81
N LEU A 13 -9.45 7.92 -12.73
CA LEU A 13 -9.33 6.72 -13.55
C LEU A 13 -8.44 5.70 -12.86
N ASP A 14 -9.00 4.57 -12.47
CA ASP A 14 -8.33 3.51 -11.72
C ASP A 14 -8.04 2.31 -12.62
N PHE A 15 -6.79 2.19 -13.09
CA PHE A 15 -6.28 1.03 -13.85
C PHE A 15 -5.66 -0.03 -12.96
N SER A 16 -5.65 0.18 -11.65
CA SER A 16 -4.97 -0.71 -10.72
C SER A 16 -5.70 -2.05 -10.55
N HIS A 17 -4.94 -3.07 -10.17
CA HIS A 17 -5.43 -4.43 -9.98
C HIS A 17 -5.08 -4.96 -8.59
N VAL A 18 -5.82 -5.95 -8.13
CA VAL A 18 -5.58 -6.76 -6.93
C VAL A 18 -5.79 -5.98 -5.64
N TYR A 19 -4.74 -5.45 -5.00
CA TYR A 19 -4.85 -4.90 -3.65
C TYR A 19 -4.24 -3.49 -3.53
N GLN A 20 -2.97 -3.35 -3.80
CA GLN A 20 -2.14 -2.17 -3.55
C GLN A 20 -2.76 -0.85 -4.07
N GLY A 21 -3.02 -0.75 -5.38
CA GLY A 21 -3.69 0.41 -5.97
C GLY A 21 -5.16 0.49 -5.60
N PRO A 22 -5.93 -0.63 -5.72
CA PRO A 22 -7.36 -0.62 -5.42
C PRO A 22 -7.73 -0.16 -4.02
N VAL A 23 -6.92 -0.44 -2.97
CA VAL A 23 -7.21 0.04 -1.61
C VAL A 23 -7.08 1.57 -1.51
N GLY A 24 -6.07 2.15 -2.14
CA GLY A 24 -5.90 3.60 -2.17
C GLY A 24 -7.07 4.31 -2.86
N THR A 25 -7.44 3.85 -4.06
CA THR A 25 -8.56 4.42 -4.83
C THR A 25 -9.92 4.15 -4.20
N GLN A 26 -10.08 3.03 -3.48
CA GLN A 26 -11.28 2.72 -2.72
C GLN A 26 -11.48 3.71 -1.55
N ILE A 27 -10.42 4.04 -0.81
CA ILE A 27 -10.50 5.02 0.28
C ILE A 27 -10.86 6.41 -0.28
N LEU A 28 -10.26 6.82 -1.41
CA LEU A 28 -10.63 8.08 -2.08
C LEU A 28 -12.10 8.09 -2.54
N ALA A 29 -12.63 6.94 -3.01
CA ALA A 29 -14.04 6.77 -3.34
C ALA A 29 -14.94 6.89 -2.10
N ASP A 30 -14.53 6.35 -0.94
CA ASP A 30 -15.26 6.50 0.32
C ASP A 30 -15.33 7.96 0.79
N TYR A 31 -14.35 8.79 0.40
CA TYR A 31 -14.36 10.23 0.65
C TYR A 31 -15.05 11.07 -0.44
N GLY A 32 -15.71 10.43 -1.41
CA GLY A 32 -16.57 11.07 -2.39
C GLY A 32 -15.97 11.30 -3.77
N ALA A 33 -14.78 10.81 -4.07
CA ALA A 33 -14.24 10.85 -5.42
C ALA A 33 -15.06 9.98 -6.38
N ASP A 34 -15.27 10.46 -7.62
CA ASP A 34 -15.88 9.69 -8.72
C ASP A 34 -14.82 8.76 -9.33
N VAL A 35 -14.71 7.54 -8.80
CA VAL A 35 -13.71 6.57 -9.25
C VAL A 35 -14.28 5.68 -10.34
N ILE A 36 -13.62 5.69 -11.51
CA ILE A 36 -13.93 4.83 -12.65
C ILE A 36 -12.82 3.79 -12.80
N LYS A 37 -13.14 2.56 -12.44
CA LYS A 37 -12.23 1.43 -12.62
C LYS A 37 -12.24 0.98 -14.08
N VAL A 38 -11.06 0.99 -14.70
CA VAL A 38 -10.88 0.54 -16.08
C VAL A 38 -10.37 -0.89 -16.08
N GLU A 39 -11.13 -1.76 -16.69
CA GLU A 39 -10.87 -3.20 -16.70
C GLU A 39 -10.73 -3.73 -18.12
N ARG A 40 -9.93 -4.79 -18.29
CA ARG A 40 -9.81 -5.47 -19.58
C ARG A 40 -11.05 -6.31 -19.89
N PRO A 41 -11.43 -6.46 -21.17
CA PRO A 41 -12.53 -7.35 -21.55
C PRO A 41 -12.32 -8.80 -21.09
N GLY A 42 -13.40 -9.47 -20.74
CA GLY A 42 -13.46 -10.87 -20.40
C GLY A 42 -13.10 -11.19 -18.96
N SER A 43 -11.90 -10.86 -18.51
CA SER A 43 -11.42 -11.27 -17.17
C SER A 43 -11.53 -10.17 -16.10
N GLY A 44 -11.51 -8.90 -16.49
CA GLY A 44 -11.51 -7.80 -15.53
C GLY A 44 -10.24 -7.80 -14.64
N ASP A 45 -10.42 -7.36 -13.41
CA ASP A 45 -9.41 -7.43 -12.34
C ASP A 45 -9.22 -8.89 -11.89
N TRP A 46 -7.97 -9.30 -11.66
CA TRP A 46 -7.65 -10.67 -11.23
C TRP A 46 -8.34 -11.06 -9.91
N SER A 47 -8.52 -10.11 -9.01
CA SER A 47 -9.19 -10.36 -7.72
C SER A 47 -10.66 -10.75 -7.87
N ARG A 48 -11.29 -10.55 -9.04
CA ARG A 48 -12.64 -11.04 -9.32
C ARG A 48 -12.75 -12.57 -9.31
N SER A 49 -11.64 -13.26 -9.57
CA SER A 49 -11.56 -14.74 -9.55
C SER A 49 -11.08 -15.32 -8.22
N TRP A 50 -10.81 -14.50 -7.20
CA TRP A 50 -10.29 -14.93 -5.92
C TRP A 50 -11.38 -15.03 -4.86
N GLY A 51 -11.40 -16.17 -4.15
CA GLY A 51 -12.28 -16.40 -3.01
C GLY A 51 -11.80 -15.72 -1.72
N PRO A 52 -12.63 -15.72 -0.70
CA PRO A 52 -13.94 -16.36 -0.64
C PRO A 52 -15.00 -15.66 -1.48
N PHE A 53 -16.01 -16.42 -1.93
CA PHE A 53 -17.13 -15.91 -2.71
C PHE A 53 -18.43 -15.88 -1.89
N SER A 54 -19.26 -14.85 -2.11
CA SER A 54 -20.61 -14.79 -1.61
C SER A 54 -21.54 -14.46 -2.79
N LYS A 55 -22.55 -15.29 -3.01
CA LYS A 55 -23.52 -15.15 -4.13
C LYS A 55 -22.84 -14.93 -5.50
N GLY A 56 -21.73 -15.62 -5.75
CA GLY A 56 -20.96 -15.52 -7.00
C GLY A 56 -20.04 -14.29 -7.10
N VAL A 57 -19.97 -13.45 -6.08
CA VAL A 57 -19.11 -12.26 -6.05
C VAL A 57 -17.89 -12.53 -5.17
N SER A 58 -16.69 -12.22 -5.66
CA SER A 58 -15.46 -12.24 -4.88
C SER A 58 -15.53 -11.21 -3.75
N MET A 59 -15.37 -11.65 -2.50
CA MET A 59 -15.39 -10.75 -1.35
C MET A 59 -14.16 -9.82 -1.29
N PRO A 60 -12.93 -10.30 -1.59
CA PRO A 60 -11.77 -9.42 -1.75
C PRO A 60 -12.00 -8.31 -2.78
N PHE A 61 -12.50 -8.66 -3.98
CA PHE A 61 -12.79 -7.66 -5.00
C PHE A 61 -13.85 -6.65 -4.52
N ALA A 62 -14.97 -7.11 -3.97
CA ALA A 62 -16.06 -6.25 -3.52
C ALA A 62 -15.61 -5.27 -2.43
N ASN A 63 -14.77 -5.74 -1.48
CA ASN A 63 -14.25 -4.90 -0.42
C ASN A 63 -13.36 -3.76 -0.93
N LEU A 64 -12.47 -4.06 -1.87
CA LEU A 64 -11.48 -3.10 -2.39
C LEU A 64 -11.99 -2.22 -3.53
N ASN A 65 -13.20 -2.50 -4.03
CA ASN A 65 -13.76 -1.76 -5.17
C ASN A 65 -15.17 -1.22 -4.92
N ARG A 66 -15.61 -1.18 -3.67
CA ARG A 66 -16.85 -0.50 -3.31
C ARG A 66 -16.79 0.99 -3.67
N ASN A 67 -17.92 1.58 -3.95
CA ASN A 67 -18.07 2.99 -4.37
C ASN A 67 -17.38 3.34 -5.70
N LYS A 68 -16.83 2.35 -6.43
CA LYS A 68 -16.29 2.58 -7.77
C LYS A 68 -17.30 2.20 -8.84
N ARG A 69 -17.31 2.94 -9.93
CA ARG A 69 -17.93 2.55 -11.20
C ARG A 69 -16.91 1.71 -11.99
N SER A 70 -17.36 0.84 -12.87
CA SER A 70 -16.47 0.05 -13.72
C SER A 70 -16.82 0.23 -15.19
N ILE A 71 -15.78 0.31 -16.03
CA ILE A 71 -15.87 0.21 -17.49
C ILE A 71 -14.90 -0.85 -17.99
N THR A 72 -15.27 -1.50 -19.09
CA THR A 72 -14.44 -2.50 -19.75
C THR A 72 -13.93 -1.96 -21.07
N VAL A 73 -12.59 -1.84 -21.22
CA VAL A 73 -11.96 -1.28 -22.42
C VAL A 73 -10.75 -2.11 -22.81
N ASP A 74 -10.66 -2.48 -24.09
CA ASP A 74 -9.44 -3.04 -24.68
C ASP A 74 -8.49 -1.93 -25.09
N MET A 75 -7.54 -1.62 -24.23
CA MET A 75 -6.54 -0.57 -24.43
C MET A 75 -5.52 -0.86 -25.55
N LYS A 76 -5.55 -2.07 -26.12
CA LYS A 76 -4.68 -2.42 -27.26
C LYS A 76 -5.30 -2.04 -28.60
N GLN A 77 -6.61 -1.80 -28.62
CA GLN A 77 -7.34 -1.38 -29.81
C GLN A 77 -7.37 0.13 -29.92
N GLU A 78 -7.24 0.68 -31.12
CA GLU A 78 -7.26 2.13 -31.37
C GLU A 78 -8.53 2.81 -30.83
N LYS A 79 -9.69 2.16 -30.99
CA LYS A 79 -10.95 2.67 -30.41
C LYS A 79 -10.92 2.70 -28.88
N GLY A 80 -10.28 1.69 -28.26
CA GLY A 80 -10.10 1.65 -26.81
C GLY A 80 -9.17 2.75 -26.31
N LYS A 81 -8.07 2.98 -27.03
CA LYS A 81 -7.15 4.09 -26.74
C LYS A 81 -7.86 5.44 -26.84
N ALA A 82 -8.63 5.67 -27.89
CA ALA A 82 -9.39 6.91 -28.05
C ALA A 82 -10.38 7.15 -26.91
N ILE A 83 -11.06 6.10 -26.42
CA ILE A 83 -11.96 6.20 -25.27
C ILE A 83 -11.18 6.64 -24.01
N ILE A 84 -10.02 6.02 -23.74
CA ILE A 84 -9.21 6.38 -22.58
C ILE A 84 -8.69 7.83 -22.68
N LEU A 85 -8.18 8.26 -23.81
CA LEU A 85 -7.69 9.63 -23.99
C LEU A 85 -8.82 10.66 -23.76
N ASN A 86 -10.01 10.42 -24.30
CA ASN A 86 -11.19 11.29 -24.06
C ASN A 86 -11.60 11.34 -22.58
N LEU A 87 -11.39 10.25 -21.83
CA LEU A 87 -11.63 10.24 -20.38
C LEU A 87 -10.57 11.03 -19.63
N VAL A 88 -9.29 10.90 -20.04
CA VAL A 88 -8.16 11.61 -19.41
C VAL A 88 -8.32 13.12 -19.47
N GLU A 89 -8.86 13.67 -20.56
CA GLU A 89 -9.12 15.11 -20.68
C GLU A 89 -10.00 15.68 -19.55
N LYS A 90 -10.82 14.82 -18.92
CA LYS A 90 -11.78 15.19 -17.88
C LYS A 90 -11.48 14.52 -16.53
N THR A 91 -10.27 14.00 -16.38
CA THR A 91 -9.84 13.23 -15.22
C THR A 91 -8.86 14.05 -14.41
N ASP A 92 -9.00 14.03 -13.10
CA ASP A 92 -8.10 14.69 -12.16
C ASP A 92 -6.89 13.83 -11.82
N ILE A 93 -7.12 12.53 -11.66
CA ILE A 93 -6.12 11.60 -11.15
C ILE A 93 -6.22 10.29 -11.95
N LEU A 94 -5.09 9.81 -12.45
CA LEU A 94 -4.95 8.47 -13.02
C LEU A 94 -4.12 7.62 -12.07
N VAL A 95 -4.59 6.41 -11.78
CA VAL A 95 -3.89 5.48 -10.89
C VAL A 95 -3.66 4.16 -11.58
N HIS A 96 -2.44 3.62 -11.49
CA HIS A 96 -2.13 2.26 -11.91
C HIS A 96 -1.08 1.59 -11.01
N ASN A 97 -1.02 0.25 -11.06
CA ASN A 97 0.01 -0.53 -10.39
C ASN A 97 0.65 -1.57 -11.35
N PHE A 98 0.74 -1.21 -12.61
CA PHE A 98 1.44 -2.02 -13.62
C PHE A 98 2.95 -1.94 -13.41
N ARG A 99 3.66 -2.91 -13.98
CA ARG A 99 5.12 -2.87 -14.05
C ARG A 99 5.56 -1.66 -14.87
N GLN A 100 6.75 -1.16 -14.55
CA GLN A 100 7.37 -0.06 -15.29
C GLN A 100 7.38 -0.33 -16.80
N GLY A 101 7.12 0.70 -17.58
CA GLY A 101 7.09 0.67 -19.04
C GLY A 101 5.83 0.06 -19.65
N VAL A 102 4.86 -0.41 -18.86
CA VAL A 102 3.61 -0.96 -19.41
C VAL A 102 2.68 0.12 -19.93
N MET A 103 2.51 1.22 -19.19
CA MET A 103 1.66 2.33 -19.63
C MET A 103 2.26 3.03 -20.85
N GLU A 104 3.56 3.21 -20.88
CA GLU A 104 4.31 3.78 -22.03
C GLU A 104 4.12 2.93 -23.29
N LYS A 105 4.25 1.61 -23.18
CA LYS A 105 4.01 0.67 -24.31
C LYS A 105 2.58 0.70 -24.84
N LEU A 106 1.63 1.07 -24.00
CA LEU A 106 0.23 1.23 -24.38
C LEU A 106 -0.06 2.61 -24.99
N GLY A 107 0.89 3.57 -24.89
CA GLY A 107 0.71 4.96 -25.31
C GLY A 107 -0.01 5.81 -24.28
N PHE A 108 0.13 5.45 -22.99
CA PHE A 108 -0.46 6.15 -21.86
C PHE A 108 0.60 6.48 -20.79
N GLY A 109 1.85 6.70 -21.21
CA GLY A 109 2.91 7.16 -20.31
C GLY A 109 2.60 8.53 -19.73
N TYR A 110 3.31 8.90 -18.66
CA TYR A 110 3.10 10.19 -18.01
C TYR A 110 3.22 11.38 -18.99
N GLU A 111 4.27 11.40 -19.78
CA GLU A 111 4.53 12.47 -20.75
C GLU A 111 3.42 12.56 -21.83
N ASP A 112 2.95 11.39 -22.32
CA ASP A 112 1.87 11.33 -23.30
C ASP A 112 0.57 11.92 -22.73
N LEU A 113 0.24 11.57 -21.49
CA LEU A 113 -1.01 11.99 -20.85
C LEU A 113 -0.93 13.41 -20.31
N GLN A 114 0.24 13.89 -19.89
CA GLN A 114 0.45 15.27 -19.49
C GLN A 114 0.27 16.23 -20.67
N ALA A 115 0.62 15.80 -21.90
CA ALA A 115 0.37 16.57 -23.11
C ALA A 115 -1.15 16.72 -23.40
N VAL A 116 -1.96 15.75 -23.00
CA VAL A 116 -3.43 15.79 -23.13
C VAL A 116 -4.06 16.60 -22.01
N ASN A 117 -3.58 16.43 -20.77
CA ASN A 117 -4.10 17.09 -19.58
C ASN A 117 -2.95 17.50 -18.65
N PRO A 118 -2.43 18.73 -18.76
CA PRO A 118 -1.32 19.23 -17.93
C PRO A 118 -1.62 19.26 -16.43
N ALA A 119 -2.89 19.26 -16.05
CA ALA A 119 -3.32 19.24 -14.65
C ALA A 119 -3.50 17.81 -14.07
N LEU A 120 -3.24 16.79 -14.89
CA LEU A 120 -3.40 15.39 -14.46
C LEU A 120 -2.38 15.02 -13.38
N ILE A 121 -2.87 14.44 -12.29
CA ILE A 121 -2.04 13.73 -11.32
C ILE A 121 -1.92 12.27 -11.79
N PHE A 122 -0.71 11.87 -12.19
CA PHE A 122 -0.42 10.52 -12.62
C PHE A 122 0.23 9.74 -11.48
N ALA A 123 -0.48 8.80 -10.90
CA ALA A 123 -0.06 8.10 -9.70
C ALA A 123 0.20 6.62 -9.98
N THR A 124 1.38 6.15 -9.61
CA THR A 124 1.79 4.76 -9.77
C THR A 124 2.19 4.12 -8.45
N SER A 125 1.93 2.82 -8.32
CA SER A 125 2.36 2.02 -7.18
C SER A 125 2.88 0.68 -7.70
N SER A 126 4.20 0.54 -7.77
CA SER A 126 4.86 -0.65 -8.32
C SER A 126 5.42 -1.58 -7.23
N GLY A 127 6.03 -2.69 -7.63
CA GLY A 127 6.71 -3.59 -6.69
C GLY A 127 8.06 -3.05 -6.22
N TRP A 128 8.80 -2.35 -7.10
CA TRP A 128 10.22 -2.04 -6.93
C TRP A 128 10.61 -0.59 -7.23
N GLY A 129 9.64 0.30 -7.44
CA GLY A 129 9.88 1.68 -7.83
C GLY A 129 10.17 1.84 -9.32
N ASP A 130 10.62 3.05 -9.68
CA ASP A 130 10.87 3.44 -11.07
C ASP A 130 12.34 3.27 -11.47
N THR A 131 13.23 3.09 -10.50
CA THR A 131 14.68 2.97 -10.68
C THR A 131 15.24 1.83 -9.85
N GLY A 132 16.51 1.48 -10.11
CA GLY A 132 17.22 0.46 -9.37
C GLY A 132 17.16 -0.93 -10.00
N PRO A 133 17.95 -1.88 -9.46
CA PRO A 133 18.28 -3.14 -10.16
C PRO A 133 17.07 -4.05 -10.41
N TYR A 134 16.03 -3.97 -9.62
CA TYR A 134 14.81 -4.77 -9.83
C TYR A 134 13.87 -4.13 -10.85
N ALA A 135 13.72 -2.81 -10.80
CA ALA A 135 12.93 -2.06 -11.77
C ALA A 135 13.53 -2.16 -13.18
N GLU A 136 14.84 -1.91 -13.31
CA GLU A 136 15.58 -1.95 -14.59
C GLU A 136 15.53 -3.33 -15.27
N ARG A 137 15.51 -4.40 -14.47
CA ARG A 137 15.34 -5.78 -14.98
C ARG A 137 13.89 -6.15 -15.28
N GLY A 138 12.94 -5.25 -15.06
CA GLY A 138 11.51 -5.52 -15.22
C GLY A 138 10.98 -6.63 -14.30
N ARG A 139 11.63 -6.82 -13.12
CA ARG A 139 11.23 -7.85 -12.16
C ARG A 139 9.79 -7.60 -11.70
N GLY A 140 8.96 -8.64 -11.71
CA GLY A 140 7.65 -8.58 -11.06
C GLY A 140 7.82 -8.48 -9.55
N GLY A 141 6.96 -7.68 -8.89
CA GLY A 141 6.93 -7.56 -7.44
C GLY A 141 5.53 -7.78 -6.89
N HIS A 142 5.45 -8.29 -5.68
CA HIS A 142 4.22 -8.41 -4.90
C HIS A 142 4.55 -8.39 -3.41
N ASP A 143 3.52 -8.25 -2.56
CA ASP A 143 3.60 -8.09 -1.12
C ASP A 143 4.65 -8.99 -0.43
N MET A 144 4.55 -10.31 -0.64
CA MET A 144 5.44 -11.26 0.02
C MET A 144 6.90 -11.12 -0.42
N MET A 145 7.15 -10.76 -1.68
CA MET A 145 8.52 -10.53 -2.17
C MET A 145 9.13 -9.29 -1.55
N ALA A 146 8.37 -8.20 -1.47
CA ALA A 146 8.83 -6.97 -0.84
C ALA A 146 9.10 -7.16 0.66
N ARG A 147 8.25 -7.93 1.36
CA ARG A 147 8.47 -8.31 2.76
C ARG A 147 9.75 -9.13 2.94
N ALA A 148 9.98 -10.11 2.08
CA ALA A 148 11.17 -10.95 2.15
C ALA A 148 12.44 -10.12 1.97
N GLU A 149 12.48 -9.25 0.95
CA GLU A 149 13.62 -8.36 0.67
C GLU A 149 13.85 -7.33 1.80
N ALA A 150 12.80 -6.88 2.47
CA ALA A 150 12.89 -5.91 3.57
C ALA A 150 13.10 -6.56 4.96
N GLY A 151 13.25 -7.89 5.04
CA GLY A 151 13.57 -8.58 6.29
C GLY A 151 12.37 -8.83 7.22
N TRP A 152 11.12 -8.82 6.72
CA TRP A 152 9.91 -9.06 7.49
C TRP A 152 9.65 -10.52 7.86
N PHE A 153 10.49 -11.46 7.40
CA PHE A 153 10.31 -12.88 7.66
C PHE A 153 11.07 -13.28 8.92
N THR A 154 10.35 -13.82 9.89
CA THR A 154 10.93 -14.31 11.15
C THR A 154 11.22 -15.80 11.06
N PHE A 155 12.48 -16.16 11.35
CA PHE A 155 12.92 -17.54 11.46
C PHE A 155 12.90 -17.96 12.92
N TYR A 156 11.96 -18.81 13.31
CA TYR A 156 11.89 -19.39 14.65
C TYR A 156 12.69 -20.69 14.76
N ASP A 157 12.89 -21.36 13.64
CA ASP A 157 13.56 -22.65 13.54
C ASP A 157 14.14 -22.77 12.13
N GLN A 158 15.40 -23.16 12.02
CA GLN A 158 16.08 -23.30 10.72
C GLN A 158 15.50 -24.45 9.88
N GLU A 159 14.82 -25.40 10.52
CA GLU A 159 14.17 -26.53 9.82
C GLU A 159 12.76 -26.21 9.34
N LYS A 160 12.19 -25.10 9.75
CA LYS A 160 10.84 -24.66 9.37
C LYS A 160 10.87 -23.43 8.46
N PRO A 161 9.91 -23.33 7.53
CA PRO A 161 9.81 -22.14 6.71
C PRO A 161 9.58 -20.88 7.59
N PRO A 162 10.17 -19.74 7.22
CA PRO A 162 9.99 -18.50 7.95
C PRO A 162 8.51 -18.05 7.90
N ILE A 163 8.07 -17.39 8.95
CA ILE A 163 6.73 -16.84 9.05
C ILE A 163 6.78 -15.36 8.61
N PRO A 164 5.98 -14.95 7.60
CA PRO A 164 5.87 -13.55 7.27
C PRO A 164 5.20 -12.79 8.40
N GLY A 165 5.88 -11.81 8.93
CA GLY A 165 5.38 -10.96 10.01
C GLY A 165 4.68 -9.70 9.50
N GLY A 166 4.10 -8.95 10.42
CA GLY A 166 3.61 -7.62 10.20
C GLY A 166 2.32 -7.49 9.40
N ILE A 167 2.09 -6.28 8.91
CA ILE A 167 0.91 -5.91 8.11
C ILE A 167 1.12 -6.26 6.63
N SER A 168 0.03 -6.25 5.85
CA SER A 168 0.14 -6.29 4.40
C SER A 168 0.83 -5.04 3.89
N ILE A 169 1.92 -5.21 3.16
CA ILE A 169 2.64 -4.11 2.52
C ILE A 169 1.84 -3.55 1.33
N ASP A 170 1.03 -4.36 0.67
CA ASP A 170 0.06 -3.87 -0.32
C ASP A 170 -0.87 -2.81 0.30
N TYR A 171 -1.39 -3.06 1.51
CA TYR A 171 -2.24 -2.10 2.22
C TYR A 171 -1.48 -0.83 2.57
N ALA A 172 -0.29 -0.96 3.16
CA ALA A 172 0.54 0.18 3.53
C ALA A 172 0.96 1.02 2.30
N ALA A 173 1.28 0.37 1.17
CA ALA A 173 1.61 1.04 -0.07
C ALA A 173 0.39 1.76 -0.68
N GLY A 174 -0.80 1.20 -0.58
CA GLY A 174 -2.03 1.89 -0.97
C GLY A 174 -2.31 3.14 -0.14
N LEU A 175 -2.04 3.11 1.18
CA LEU A 175 -2.12 4.32 2.03
C LEU A 175 -1.07 5.36 1.64
N ASN A 176 0.18 4.96 1.38
CA ASN A 176 1.22 5.87 0.92
C ASN A 176 0.88 6.49 -0.44
N LEU A 177 0.35 5.70 -1.37
CA LEU A 177 -0.14 6.19 -2.66
C LEU A 177 -1.22 7.26 -2.47
N MET A 178 -2.20 7.00 -1.60
CA MET A 178 -3.26 7.95 -1.26
C MET A 178 -2.68 9.25 -0.69
N VAL A 179 -1.72 9.18 0.24
CA VAL A 179 -1.04 10.36 0.80
C VAL A 179 -0.34 11.15 -0.31
N GLY A 180 0.38 10.48 -1.21
CA GLY A 180 1.02 11.10 -2.36
C GLY A 180 0.02 11.80 -3.28
N ILE A 181 -1.10 11.15 -3.58
CA ILE A 181 -2.18 11.71 -4.39
C ILE A 181 -2.78 12.96 -3.73
N LEU A 182 -3.10 12.90 -2.44
CA LEU A 182 -3.67 14.05 -1.71
C LEU A 182 -2.67 15.21 -1.62
N THR A 183 -1.38 14.92 -1.48
CA THR A 183 -0.31 15.94 -1.51
C THR A 183 -0.21 16.60 -2.88
N ALA A 184 -0.24 15.82 -3.96
CA ALA A 184 -0.26 16.33 -5.32
C ALA A 184 -1.55 17.13 -5.62
N LEU A 185 -2.69 16.71 -5.10
CA LEU A 185 -3.95 17.46 -5.21
C LEU A 185 -3.87 18.81 -4.48
N ALA A 186 -3.28 18.85 -3.28
CA ALA A 186 -3.05 20.11 -2.55
C ALA A 186 -2.07 21.05 -3.29
N HIS A 187 -1.06 20.50 -3.98
CA HIS A 187 -0.19 21.27 -4.88
C HIS A 187 -0.98 21.83 -6.06
N ARG A 188 -1.73 20.98 -6.77
CA ARG A 188 -2.52 21.37 -7.94
C ARG A 188 -3.55 22.47 -7.62
N LEU A 189 -4.20 22.41 -6.47
CA LEU A 189 -5.15 23.44 -6.03
C LEU A 189 -4.51 24.83 -5.88
N ARG A 190 -3.20 24.90 -5.66
CA ARG A 190 -2.45 26.15 -5.52
C ARG A 190 -1.81 26.63 -6.82
N THR A 191 -1.43 25.70 -7.70
CA THR A 191 -0.61 26.01 -8.90
C THR A 191 -1.36 25.79 -10.20
N GLY A 192 -2.39 24.96 -10.20
CA GLY A 192 -3.07 24.48 -11.41
C GLY A 192 -2.34 23.31 -12.10
N GLU A 193 -1.16 22.89 -11.62
CA GLU A 193 -0.30 21.91 -12.29
C GLU A 193 -0.49 20.51 -11.69
N GLY A 194 -0.56 19.49 -12.56
CA GLY A 194 -0.51 18.08 -12.19
C GLY A 194 0.89 17.63 -11.79
N GLN A 195 1.00 16.40 -11.29
CA GLN A 195 2.28 15.82 -10.86
C GLN A 195 2.34 14.33 -11.16
N TYR A 196 3.57 13.83 -11.35
CA TYR A 196 3.86 12.41 -11.25
C TYR A 196 4.04 12.01 -9.78
N VAL A 197 3.32 11.00 -9.34
CA VAL A 197 3.39 10.43 -7.97
C VAL A 197 3.79 8.97 -8.08
N SER A 198 4.87 8.58 -7.44
CA SER A 198 5.34 7.19 -7.41
C SER A 198 5.48 6.68 -5.99
N THR A 199 5.05 5.45 -5.75
CA THR A 199 5.36 4.66 -4.56
C THR A 199 5.63 3.22 -4.96
N ASP A 200 6.25 2.45 -4.09
CA ASP A 200 6.52 1.05 -4.34
C ASP A 200 6.49 0.21 -3.04
N LEU A 201 6.30 -1.09 -3.21
CA LEU A 201 6.20 -2.02 -2.09
C LEU A 201 7.49 -2.09 -1.28
N LEU A 202 8.65 -2.09 -1.93
CA LEU A 202 9.93 -2.27 -1.23
C LEU A 202 10.24 -1.07 -0.35
N SER A 203 10.11 0.15 -0.87
CA SER A 203 10.33 1.38 -0.10
C SER A 203 9.37 1.49 1.08
N VAL A 204 8.10 1.12 0.87
CA VAL A 204 7.09 1.10 1.94
C VAL A 204 7.41 0.02 2.96
N ALA A 205 7.86 -1.17 2.56
CA ALA A 205 8.24 -2.23 3.47
C ALA A 205 9.42 -1.80 4.37
N PHE A 206 10.44 -1.14 3.83
CA PHE A 206 11.53 -0.56 4.62
C PHE A 206 11.05 0.58 5.52
N HIS A 207 10.18 1.46 5.03
CA HIS A 207 9.66 2.57 5.83
C HIS A 207 8.78 2.09 6.99
N ALA A 208 7.93 1.10 6.76
CA ALA A 208 7.10 0.50 7.81
C ALA A 208 7.93 -0.29 8.85
N HIS A 209 9.18 -0.62 8.52
CA HIS A 209 10.15 -1.30 9.38
C HIS A 209 11.30 -0.34 9.78
N ALA A 210 11.02 0.97 9.82
CA ALA A 210 12.06 2.01 9.91
C ALA A 210 12.94 1.89 11.16
N TRP A 211 12.39 1.47 12.29
CA TRP A 211 13.16 1.33 13.53
C TRP A 211 14.20 0.21 13.44
N ASP A 212 13.79 -0.97 12.99
CA ASP A 212 14.69 -2.10 12.84
C ASP A 212 15.66 -1.88 11.69
N ALA A 213 15.21 -1.30 10.59
CA ALA A 213 16.05 -0.92 9.46
C ALA A 213 17.10 0.12 9.87
N ALA A 214 16.72 1.15 10.61
CA ALA A 214 17.65 2.15 11.13
C ALA A 214 18.67 1.54 12.08
N ALA A 215 18.25 0.68 13.00
CA ALA A 215 19.14 -0.05 13.88
C ALA A 215 20.13 -0.92 13.10
N GLN A 216 19.65 -1.64 12.09
CA GLN A 216 20.47 -2.53 11.27
C GLN A 216 21.47 -1.77 10.38
N LEU A 217 21.04 -0.68 9.75
CA LEU A 217 21.88 0.11 8.84
C LEU A 217 22.97 0.91 9.57
N ASN A 218 22.75 1.25 10.85
CA ASN A 218 23.69 2.01 11.66
C ASN A 218 24.50 1.11 12.64
N ARG A 219 24.42 -0.20 12.49
CA ARG A 219 25.19 -1.13 13.31
C ARG A 219 26.70 -1.02 13.04
N GLU A 220 27.42 -0.43 13.96
CA GLU A 220 28.75 -0.91 14.32
C GLU A 220 28.52 -2.15 15.18
N LYS A 221 28.74 -3.35 14.61
CA LYS A 221 28.69 -4.68 15.26
C LYS A 221 28.06 -4.70 16.67
N ILE A 222 26.74 -4.65 16.74
CA ILE A 222 26.01 -4.84 17.99
C ILE A 222 25.77 -6.35 18.12
N ASP A 223 26.40 -7.01 19.07
CA ASP A 223 26.27 -8.44 19.36
C ASP A 223 24.92 -8.82 20.01
N ARG A 224 23.97 -7.88 20.11
CA ARG A 224 22.66 -8.11 20.72
C ARG A 224 21.55 -7.61 19.79
N PRO A 225 20.42 -8.36 19.65
CA PRO A 225 19.23 -7.83 19.03
C PRO A 225 18.79 -6.60 19.82
N ALA A 226 18.52 -5.50 19.12
CA ALA A 226 17.95 -4.32 19.74
C ALA A 226 16.58 -4.70 20.34
N ALA A 227 16.41 -4.48 21.63
CA ALA A 227 15.10 -4.61 22.25
C ALA A 227 14.17 -3.55 21.64
N VAL A 228 13.05 -3.98 21.09
CA VAL A 228 11.98 -3.06 20.67
C VAL A 228 11.53 -2.34 21.95
N GLY A 229 11.75 -1.03 22.02
CA GLY A 229 11.33 -0.24 23.17
C GLY A 229 12.43 0.52 23.92
N GLY A 230 13.66 0.53 23.46
CA GLY A 230 14.67 1.58 23.77
C GLY A 230 15.32 1.56 25.14
N THR A 231 14.98 0.68 26.08
CA THR A 231 15.74 0.48 27.33
C THR A 231 15.97 -1.00 27.60
N GLU A 232 17.16 -1.34 28.12
CA GLU A 232 17.50 -2.73 28.51
C GLU A 232 16.53 -3.31 29.56
N ALA A 233 15.75 -2.48 30.22
CA ALA A 233 14.81 -2.85 31.29
C ALA A 233 13.36 -3.03 30.80
N ALA A 234 13.02 -2.64 29.57
CA ALA A 234 11.66 -2.76 29.08
C ALA A 234 11.35 -4.21 28.70
N ILE A 235 10.25 -4.74 29.25
CA ILE A 235 9.70 -6.04 28.88
C ILE A 235 8.61 -5.78 27.82
N ASN A 236 8.74 -6.45 26.68
CA ASN A 236 7.70 -6.48 25.64
C ASN A 236 7.70 -7.89 25.04
N LYS A 237 6.97 -8.79 25.70
CA LYS A 237 7.07 -10.22 25.40
C LYS A 237 5.82 -10.98 25.84
N ALA A 238 5.45 -11.97 25.03
CA ALA A 238 4.44 -12.95 25.40
C ALA A 238 5.01 -14.05 26.31
N PHE A 239 4.29 -14.35 27.36
CA PHE A 239 4.59 -15.43 28.31
C PHE A 239 3.48 -16.47 28.29
N LYS A 240 3.86 -17.75 28.40
CA LYS A 240 2.91 -18.85 28.47
C LYS A 240 2.22 -18.86 29.84
N THR A 241 0.89 -18.97 29.82
CA THR A 241 0.05 -19.20 31.02
C THR A 241 -0.44 -20.64 31.05
N GLN A 242 -1.23 -20.97 32.05
CA GLN A 242 -1.81 -22.31 32.18
C GLN A 242 -2.79 -22.63 31.05
N ASP A 243 -3.53 -21.64 30.57
CA ASP A 243 -4.63 -21.76 29.61
C ASP A 243 -4.43 -20.97 28.30
N GLY A 244 -3.23 -20.33 28.14
CA GLY A 244 -2.94 -19.53 26.95
C GLY A 244 -1.63 -18.78 27.02
N PHE A 245 -1.68 -17.50 26.69
CA PHE A 245 -0.53 -16.58 26.73
C PHE A 245 -0.98 -15.22 27.27
N ILE A 246 -0.06 -14.53 27.95
CA ILE A 246 -0.20 -13.14 28.36
C ILE A 246 0.91 -12.31 27.72
N GLU A 247 0.57 -11.14 27.18
CA GLU A 247 1.52 -10.15 26.72
C GLU A 247 1.83 -9.18 27.86
N ILE A 248 3.12 -9.01 28.17
CA ILE A 248 3.59 -8.00 29.13
C ILE A 248 4.39 -6.96 28.36
N SER A 249 3.91 -5.71 28.41
CA SER A 249 4.60 -4.57 27.78
C SER A 249 4.81 -3.47 28.83
N THR A 250 6.05 -3.15 29.09
CA THR A 250 6.46 -2.11 30.07
C THR A 250 7.21 -0.96 29.43
N VAL A 251 7.02 -0.78 28.12
CA VAL A 251 7.76 0.20 27.30
C VAL A 251 7.65 1.64 27.83
N PHE A 252 6.51 1.98 28.47
CA PHE A 252 6.23 3.29 29.03
C PHE A 252 6.21 3.33 30.56
N SER A 253 6.72 2.28 31.22
CA SER A 253 6.78 2.20 32.69
C SER A 253 8.08 2.78 33.21
N ASP A 254 8.00 3.65 34.20
CA ASP A 254 9.15 4.17 34.94
C ASP A 254 9.75 3.12 35.89
N ASN A 255 8.95 2.13 36.30
CA ASN A 255 9.37 1.01 37.15
C ASN A 255 8.63 -0.29 36.78
N ALA A 256 9.18 -0.97 35.76
CA ALA A 256 8.57 -2.18 35.21
C ALA A 256 8.36 -3.30 36.23
N LEU A 257 9.30 -3.50 37.15
CA LEU A 257 9.21 -4.56 38.16
C LEU A 257 8.07 -4.29 39.14
N ARG A 258 7.97 -3.08 39.66
CA ARG A 258 6.88 -2.68 40.56
C ARG A 258 5.51 -2.84 39.90
N ASP A 259 5.40 -2.40 38.64
CA ASP A 259 4.11 -2.43 37.94
C ASP A 259 3.66 -3.87 37.65
N ILE A 260 4.59 -4.75 37.29
CA ILE A 260 4.33 -6.19 37.11
C ILE A 260 3.97 -6.82 38.47
N SER A 261 4.75 -6.56 39.52
CA SER A 261 4.52 -7.06 40.89
C SER A 261 3.14 -6.68 41.39
N THR A 262 2.75 -5.41 41.21
CA THR A 262 1.42 -4.90 41.56
C THR A 262 0.32 -5.58 40.76
N ALA A 263 0.48 -5.73 39.47
CA ALA A 263 -0.50 -6.35 38.58
C ALA A 263 -0.70 -7.85 38.86
N MET A 264 0.33 -8.52 39.40
CA MET A 264 0.33 -9.94 39.71
C MET A 264 0.07 -10.22 41.20
N ASP A 265 -0.16 -9.20 42.04
CA ASP A 265 -0.36 -9.30 43.50
C ASP A 265 0.80 -9.99 44.22
N LEU A 266 2.03 -9.72 43.78
CA LEU A 266 3.25 -10.36 44.33
C LEU A 266 3.87 -9.61 45.50
N GLY A 267 3.30 -8.50 45.94
CA GLY A 267 3.84 -7.64 46.98
C GLY A 267 4.98 -6.74 46.46
N ASP A 268 5.69 -6.07 47.36
CA ASP A 268 6.85 -5.26 47.04
C ASP A 268 8.04 -6.19 46.73
N LEU A 269 8.47 -6.21 45.46
CA LEU A 269 9.70 -6.85 44.98
C LEU A 269 10.84 -5.83 44.92
#